data_13d008517573a88045acc9752200477a
#
_entry.id   13d008517573a88045acc9752200477a
#
_cell.length_a   1.000
_cell.length_b   1.000
_cell.length_c   1.000
_cell.angle_alpha   90.00
_cell.angle_beta   90.00
_cell.angle_gamma   90.00
#
_symmetry.space_group_name_H-M   'P 1'
#
loop_
_entity.id
_entity.type
_entity.pdbx_description
1 polymer ?
#
loop_
_entity_poly.entity_id
_entity_poly.type
_entity_poly.pdbx_seq_one_letter_code
_entity_poly.pdbx_strand_id
1 'polypeptide(L)'
;VSPYGQDEQFFTYTQMSKEFVGVTRNDTMRFVVADGQNFGSIAQSKALEAVKKGSTEFNYKDTDYTVDIQSDDFYVVYQGSDVMGYASRDLVNEADGAPKFSFDIKLAALTAMTAGESDFTADGVDYTLNKDGEIAANGEQLGYVSRFVVSAADSSVVVTRDFKDRLEEAINENADKFNYTDAEGNEAEYDIVYDASTKVWSVKQMTETYVYDRYASPSKAHWLGTDTNGMDMLTRLMYG
;
A
#
# COMPACT_ATOMS: atom_id res chain seq x y z
N VAL A 1 -55.77 9.83 -9.95
CA VAL A 1 -54.55 9.58 -10.79
C VAL A 1 -53.39 9.52 -9.83
N SER A 2 -52.62 8.41 -9.87
CA SER A 2 -51.43 8.31 -9.05
C SER A 2 -50.38 9.37 -9.50
N PRO A 3 -49.65 9.96 -8.58
CA PRO A 3 -48.53 10.84 -8.94
C PRO A 3 -47.33 10.10 -9.48
N TYR A 4 -47.31 8.76 -9.41
CA TYR A 4 -46.17 7.92 -9.75
C TYR A 4 -46.44 7.08 -10.99
N GLY A 5 -45.36 6.68 -11.71
CA GLY A 5 -45.44 5.72 -12.79
C GLY A 5 -45.68 4.28 -12.30
N GLN A 6 -46.27 3.43 -13.15
CA GLN A 6 -46.61 2.03 -12.77
C GLN A 6 -45.36 1.22 -12.37
N ASP A 7 -44.24 1.45 -13.05
CA ASP A 7 -42.98 0.73 -12.85
C ASP A 7 -41.92 1.58 -12.15
N GLU A 8 -42.34 2.69 -11.51
CA GLU A 8 -41.43 3.57 -10.79
C GLU A 8 -40.95 2.91 -9.49
N GLN A 9 -39.63 2.73 -9.37
CA GLN A 9 -38.98 2.17 -8.19
C GLN A 9 -38.48 3.30 -7.31
N PHE A 10 -38.71 3.17 -6.00
CA PHE A 10 -38.25 4.12 -5.01
C PHE A 10 -37.03 3.58 -4.30
N PHE A 11 -36.03 4.42 -4.16
CA PHE A 11 -34.78 4.08 -3.51
C PHE A 11 -34.23 5.29 -2.76
N THR A 12 -33.46 5.00 -1.75
CA THR A 12 -32.72 5.99 -0.97
C THR A 12 -31.23 5.81 -1.25
N TYR A 13 -30.52 6.91 -1.42
CA TYR A 13 -29.07 6.90 -1.43
C TYR A 13 -28.57 6.71 0.00
N THR A 14 -27.65 5.79 0.18
CA THR A 14 -26.94 5.63 1.45
C THR A 14 -25.45 5.50 1.18
N GLN A 15 -24.65 6.04 2.08
CA GLN A 15 -23.22 5.82 2.05
C GLN A 15 -22.90 4.46 2.66
N MET A 16 -22.10 3.67 1.97
CA MET A 16 -21.53 2.43 2.47
C MET A 16 -20.03 2.52 2.48
N SER A 17 -19.41 2.02 3.53
CA SER A 17 -17.98 1.82 3.56
C SER A 17 -17.63 0.43 3.05
N LYS A 18 -16.69 0.34 2.10
CA LYS A 18 -16.15 -0.92 1.61
C LYS A 18 -14.66 -0.99 1.93
N GLU A 19 -14.22 -2.14 2.47
CA GLU A 19 -12.79 -2.38 2.64
C GLU A 19 -12.08 -2.23 1.29
N PHE A 20 -11.02 -1.42 1.28
CA PHE A 20 -10.26 -1.12 0.08
C PHE A 20 -8.84 -1.68 0.18
N VAL A 21 -8.07 -1.25 1.17
CA VAL A 21 -6.72 -1.78 1.41
C VAL A 21 -6.44 -1.91 2.90
N GLY A 22 -5.52 -2.83 3.24
CA GLY A 22 -4.82 -2.88 4.51
C GLY A 22 -3.39 -2.38 4.35
N VAL A 23 -2.89 -1.63 5.33
CA VAL A 23 -1.53 -1.11 5.31
C VAL A 23 -0.80 -1.56 6.57
N THR A 24 0.41 -2.07 6.39
CA THR A 24 1.34 -2.37 7.49
C THR A 24 2.63 -1.60 7.30
N ARG A 25 3.23 -1.15 8.41
CA ARG A 25 4.58 -0.59 8.40
C ARG A 25 5.59 -1.71 8.66
N ASN A 26 6.61 -1.79 7.82
CA ASN A 26 7.69 -2.74 8.04
C ASN A 26 8.64 -2.22 9.14
N ASP A 27 8.53 -2.77 10.35
CA ASP A 27 9.37 -2.42 11.49
C ASP A 27 10.53 -3.42 11.72
N THR A 28 10.64 -4.44 10.88
CA THR A 28 11.66 -5.48 10.99
C THR A 28 12.73 -5.34 9.91
N MET A 29 13.97 -5.69 10.27
CA MET A 29 15.04 -5.80 9.28
C MET A 29 14.75 -6.97 8.35
N ARG A 30 14.59 -6.69 7.06
CA ARG A 30 14.44 -7.70 6.01
C ARG A 30 15.76 -7.85 5.27
N PHE A 31 16.23 -9.09 5.17
CA PHE A 31 17.48 -9.41 4.47
C PHE A 31 17.20 -9.72 3.01
N VAL A 32 18.00 -9.13 2.12
CA VAL A 32 18.03 -9.41 0.69
C VAL A 32 19.40 -9.97 0.35
N VAL A 33 19.45 -11.18 -0.15
CA VAL A 33 20.69 -11.86 -0.55
C VAL A 33 21.13 -11.36 -1.91
N ALA A 34 22.44 -11.10 -2.06
CA ALA A 34 23.00 -10.68 -3.34
C ALA A 34 22.88 -11.79 -4.40
N ASP A 35 22.70 -11.40 -5.63
CA ASP A 35 22.54 -12.32 -6.75
C ASP A 35 23.74 -13.29 -6.83
N GLY A 36 23.45 -14.57 -6.94
CA GLY A 36 24.45 -15.63 -7.02
C GLY A 36 25.12 -16.01 -5.69
N GLN A 37 24.79 -15.36 -4.57
CA GLN A 37 25.35 -15.67 -3.26
C GLN A 37 24.47 -16.67 -2.49
N ASN A 38 25.13 -17.48 -1.65
CA ASN A 38 24.47 -18.39 -0.73
C ASN A 38 24.65 -17.90 0.71
N PHE A 39 23.65 -17.16 1.21
CA PHE A 39 23.66 -16.60 2.57
C PHE A 39 22.33 -16.93 3.27
N GLY A 40 22.32 -18.07 3.96
CA GLY A 40 21.12 -18.64 4.56
C GLY A 40 20.63 -17.89 5.80
N SER A 41 19.42 -18.23 6.26
CA SER A 41 18.72 -17.57 7.38
C SER A 41 19.50 -17.57 8.69
N ILE A 42 20.30 -18.62 8.96
CA ILE A 42 21.12 -18.70 10.18
C ILE A 42 22.27 -17.67 10.11
N ALA A 43 22.95 -17.55 8.97
CA ALA A 43 23.98 -16.56 8.78
C ALA A 43 23.40 -15.13 8.85
N GLN A 44 22.22 -14.89 8.27
CA GLN A 44 21.48 -13.63 8.39
C GLN A 44 21.16 -13.27 9.84
N SER A 45 20.75 -14.26 10.65
CA SER A 45 20.49 -14.08 12.08
C SER A 45 21.78 -13.74 12.86
N LYS A 46 22.91 -14.34 12.49
CA LYS A 46 24.22 -14.01 13.07
C LYS A 46 24.67 -12.59 12.73
N ALA A 47 24.44 -12.15 11.50
CA ALA A 47 24.70 -10.77 11.11
C ALA A 47 23.84 -9.78 11.94
N LEU A 48 22.55 -10.06 12.08
CA LEU A 48 21.66 -9.22 12.91
C LEU A 48 22.07 -9.21 14.39
N GLU A 49 22.51 -10.34 14.93
CA GLU A 49 23.02 -10.42 16.29
C GLU A 49 24.28 -9.57 16.47
N ALA A 50 25.21 -9.61 15.51
CA ALA A 50 26.41 -8.79 15.51
C ALA A 50 26.05 -7.30 15.51
N VAL A 51 25.16 -6.86 14.62
CA VAL A 51 24.68 -5.47 14.55
C VAL A 51 24.05 -5.01 15.87
N LYS A 52 23.20 -5.84 16.49
CA LYS A 52 22.58 -5.54 17.80
C LYS A 52 23.59 -5.38 18.91
N LYS A 53 24.73 -6.05 18.82
CA LYS A 53 25.86 -5.93 19.76
C LYS A 53 26.81 -4.77 19.41
N GLY A 54 26.57 -4.07 18.32
CA GLY A 54 27.47 -3.03 17.80
C GLY A 54 28.77 -3.61 17.21
N SER A 55 28.81 -4.89 16.86
CA SER A 55 29.95 -5.52 16.21
C SER A 55 29.87 -5.35 14.69
N THR A 56 31.01 -5.09 14.08
CA THR A 56 31.19 -5.01 12.63
C THR A 56 31.72 -6.30 12.01
N GLU A 57 31.90 -7.35 12.83
CA GLU A 57 32.43 -8.64 12.39
C GLU A 57 31.72 -9.79 13.08
N PHE A 58 31.57 -10.91 12.39
CA PHE A 58 31.10 -12.18 12.95
C PHE A 58 31.67 -13.37 12.17
N ASN A 59 31.72 -14.52 12.83
CA ASN A 59 32.09 -15.80 12.21
C ASN A 59 30.87 -16.72 12.12
N TYR A 60 30.74 -17.38 11.01
CA TYR A 60 29.75 -18.45 10.82
C TYR A 60 30.34 -19.58 9.98
N LYS A 61 30.35 -20.80 10.49
CA LYS A 61 30.91 -21.99 9.85
C LYS A 61 32.35 -21.78 9.34
N ASP A 62 33.21 -21.32 10.23
CA ASP A 62 34.63 -21.05 9.96
C ASP A 62 34.88 -20.01 8.83
N THR A 63 33.85 -19.23 8.51
CA THR A 63 33.95 -18.13 7.56
C THR A 63 33.75 -16.80 8.29
N ASP A 64 34.65 -15.86 8.05
CA ASP A 64 34.60 -14.51 8.60
C ASP A 64 33.82 -13.58 7.68
N TYR A 65 32.93 -12.81 8.28
CA TYR A 65 32.11 -11.81 7.63
C TYR A 65 32.30 -10.45 8.28
N THR A 66 32.17 -9.42 7.50
CA THR A 66 32.13 -8.03 7.98
C THR A 66 30.77 -7.42 7.74
N VAL A 67 30.37 -6.51 8.61
CA VAL A 67 29.11 -5.78 8.52
C VAL A 67 29.40 -4.29 8.45
N ASP A 68 28.96 -3.65 7.38
CA ASP A 68 28.98 -2.21 7.21
C ASP A 68 27.64 -1.64 7.65
N ILE A 69 27.60 -1.01 8.85
CA ILE A 69 26.40 -0.43 9.43
C ILE A 69 26.24 0.98 8.90
N GLN A 70 25.32 1.16 7.95
CA GLN A 70 25.06 2.44 7.29
C GLN A 70 24.15 3.35 8.15
N SER A 71 23.20 2.74 8.85
CA SER A 71 22.29 3.41 9.79
C SER A 71 21.65 2.38 10.74
N ASP A 72 20.81 2.84 11.67
CA ASP A 72 20.04 1.95 12.55
C ASP A 72 19.06 1.05 11.77
N ASP A 73 18.76 1.42 10.56
CA ASP A 73 17.76 0.78 9.70
C ASP A 73 18.34 0.05 8.48
N PHE A 74 19.66 0.14 8.27
CA PHE A 74 20.29 -0.39 7.07
C PHE A 74 21.74 -0.81 7.33
N TYR A 75 22.08 -2.05 6.96
CA TYR A 75 23.47 -2.55 6.94
C TYR A 75 23.73 -3.50 5.78
N VAL A 76 24.98 -3.60 5.37
CA VAL A 76 25.45 -4.47 4.29
C VAL A 76 26.43 -5.51 4.86
N VAL A 77 26.33 -6.75 4.40
CA VAL A 77 27.20 -7.85 4.83
C VAL A 77 28.15 -8.25 3.71
N TYR A 78 29.43 -8.41 4.05
CA TYR A 78 30.48 -8.80 3.15
C TYR A 78 31.20 -10.07 3.62
N GLN A 79 31.69 -10.85 2.64
CA GLN A 79 32.71 -11.87 2.84
C GLN A 79 33.95 -11.44 2.05
N GLY A 80 34.98 -10.96 2.74
CA GLY A 80 36.08 -10.28 2.07
C GLY A 80 35.59 -9.03 1.32
N SER A 81 35.78 -9.01 -0.02
CA SER A 81 35.27 -7.94 -0.89
C SER A 81 33.90 -8.23 -1.50
N ASP A 82 33.37 -9.44 -1.31
CA ASP A 82 32.13 -9.86 -1.93
C ASP A 82 30.93 -9.45 -1.08
N VAL A 83 29.96 -8.78 -1.70
CA VAL A 83 28.70 -8.45 -1.04
C VAL A 83 27.84 -9.71 -0.93
N MET A 84 27.47 -10.07 0.30
CA MET A 84 26.60 -11.22 0.57
C MET A 84 25.13 -10.86 0.55
N GLY A 85 24.81 -9.64 0.91
CA GLY A 85 23.48 -9.10 0.96
C GLY A 85 23.40 -7.86 1.85
N TYR A 86 22.19 -7.34 1.98
CA TYR A 86 21.90 -6.25 2.89
C TYR A 86 20.65 -6.55 3.72
N ALA A 87 20.50 -5.87 4.83
CA ALA A 87 19.26 -5.84 5.59
C ALA A 87 18.78 -4.40 5.77
N SER A 88 17.50 -4.18 5.59
CA SER A 88 16.88 -2.87 5.74
C SER A 88 15.45 -2.98 6.27
N ARG A 89 15.00 -1.94 6.99
CA ARG A 89 13.58 -1.72 7.27
C ARG A 89 12.87 -1.05 6.11
N ASP A 90 13.60 -0.28 5.31
CA ASP A 90 13.07 0.31 4.08
C ASP A 90 13.06 -0.72 2.95
N LEU A 91 11.98 -0.78 2.20
CA LEU A 91 11.76 -1.72 1.11
C LEU A 91 11.89 -0.97 -0.23
N VAL A 92 12.68 -1.52 -1.14
CA VAL A 92 12.78 -1.01 -2.51
C VAL A 92 11.88 -1.83 -3.41
N ASN A 93 10.89 -1.17 -3.99
CA ASN A 93 9.88 -1.81 -4.84
C ASN A 93 9.88 -1.18 -6.22
N GLU A 94 9.50 -1.97 -7.22
CA GLU A 94 9.24 -1.48 -8.57
C GLU A 94 7.87 -0.80 -8.63
N ALA A 95 7.74 0.22 -9.48
CA ALA A 95 6.45 0.80 -9.84
C ALA A 95 5.61 -0.20 -10.65
N ASP A 96 4.30 0.00 -10.68
CA ASP A 96 3.40 -0.87 -11.41
C ASP A 96 3.76 -0.92 -12.90
N GLY A 97 4.00 -2.13 -13.41
CA GLY A 97 4.41 -2.35 -14.80
C GLY A 97 5.89 -2.06 -15.12
N ALA A 98 6.67 -1.56 -14.18
CA ALA A 98 8.10 -1.33 -14.37
C ALA A 98 8.93 -2.63 -14.37
N PRO A 99 10.12 -2.63 -14.97
CA PRO A 99 11.04 -3.77 -14.93
C PRO A 99 11.47 -4.09 -13.49
N LYS A 100 11.81 -5.34 -13.24
CA LYS A 100 12.34 -5.77 -11.94
C LYS A 100 13.71 -5.12 -11.68
N PHE A 101 13.90 -4.62 -10.47
CA PHE A 101 15.18 -4.11 -10.02
C PHE A 101 16.14 -5.24 -9.67
N SER A 102 17.36 -5.12 -10.12
CA SER A 102 18.46 -5.97 -9.70
C SER A 102 18.79 -5.73 -8.21
N PHE A 103 19.58 -6.62 -7.63
CA PHE A 103 20.14 -6.41 -6.30
C PHE A 103 20.95 -5.10 -6.23
N ASP A 104 21.76 -4.82 -7.25
CA ASP A 104 22.63 -3.64 -7.28
C ASP A 104 21.83 -2.32 -7.32
N ILE A 105 20.73 -2.28 -8.06
CA ILE A 105 19.83 -1.11 -8.06
C ILE A 105 19.24 -0.89 -6.66
N LYS A 106 18.76 -1.95 -6.00
CA LYS A 106 18.17 -1.87 -4.67
C LYS A 106 19.17 -1.43 -3.61
N LEU A 107 20.38 -2.00 -3.65
CA LEU A 107 21.47 -1.63 -2.75
C LEU A 107 21.89 -0.17 -2.94
N ALA A 108 22.08 0.26 -4.20
CA ALA A 108 22.48 1.63 -4.51
C ALA A 108 21.41 2.65 -4.08
N ALA A 109 20.13 2.35 -4.31
CA ALA A 109 19.02 3.21 -3.88
C ALA A 109 18.99 3.41 -2.36
N LEU A 110 19.13 2.32 -1.58
CA LEU A 110 19.18 2.41 -0.11
C LEU A 110 20.42 3.14 0.40
N THR A 111 21.56 2.94 -0.26
CA THR A 111 22.82 3.64 0.07
C THR A 111 22.67 5.14 -0.18
N ALA A 112 22.17 5.52 -1.34
CA ALA A 112 21.94 6.93 -1.69
C ALA A 112 20.93 7.59 -0.74
N MET A 113 19.82 6.92 -0.45
CA MET A 113 18.80 7.41 0.51
C MET A 113 19.40 7.63 1.89
N THR A 114 20.20 6.69 2.38
CA THR A 114 20.84 6.79 3.71
C THR A 114 21.88 7.91 3.75
N ALA A 115 22.59 8.14 2.66
CA ALA A 115 23.54 9.24 2.51
C ALA A 115 22.88 10.61 2.27
N GLY A 116 21.55 10.64 1.99
CA GLY A 116 20.83 11.87 1.63
C GLY A 116 21.15 12.38 0.22
N GLU A 117 21.59 11.48 -0.66
CA GLU A 117 21.88 11.77 -2.07
C GLU A 117 20.58 11.78 -2.88
N SER A 118 20.53 12.60 -3.94
CA SER A 118 19.37 12.74 -4.82
C SER A 118 19.48 11.94 -6.12
N ASP A 119 20.59 11.25 -6.31
CA ASP A 119 20.87 10.43 -7.48
C ASP A 119 21.83 9.27 -7.14
N PHE A 120 21.82 8.25 -7.97
CA PHE A 120 22.75 7.12 -7.91
C PHE A 120 22.88 6.46 -9.27
N THR A 121 23.98 5.72 -9.47
CA THR A 121 24.22 4.93 -10.68
C THR A 121 24.25 3.44 -10.31
N ALA A 122 23.52 2.62 -11.04
CA ALA A 122 23.56 1.16 -10.92
C ALA A 122 23.29 0.51 -12.28
N ASP A 123 23.93 -0.63 -12.55
CA ASP A 123 23.81 -1.37 -13.81
C ASP A 123 24.06 -0.49 -15.07
N GLY A 124 24.90 0.54 -14.94
CA GLY A 124 25.20 1.47 -16.03
C GLY A 124 24.09 2.48 -16.36
N VAL A 125 23.10 2.62 -15.47
CA VAL A 125 22.00 3.58 -15.59
C VAL A 125 22.06 4.58 -14.45
N ASP A 126 21.82 5.86 -14.77
CA ASP A 126 21.69 6.93 -13.78
C ASP A 126 20.25 7.08 -13.35
N TYR A 127 20.03 7.02 -12.04
CA TYR A 127 18.74 7.16 -11.39
C TYR A 127 18.67 8.42 -10.56
N THR A 128 17.49 8.99 -10.47
CA THR A 128 17.17 10.04 -9.49
C THR A 128 16.38 9.44 -8.33
N LEU A 129 16.60 9.98 -7.14
CA LEU A 129 15.91 9.60 -5.90
C LEU A 129 15.43 10.88 -5.23
N ASN A 130 14.12 11.06 -5.13
CA ASN A 130 13.55 12.21 -4.46
C ASN A 130 13.38 11.97 -2.94
N LYS A 131 12.98 13.02 -2.20
CA LYS A 131 12.79 12.95 -0.75
C LYS A 131 11.67 12.02 -0.32
N ASP A 132 10.70 11.76 -1.20
CA ASP A 132 9.58 10.86 -0.95
C ASP A 132 9.91 9.40 -1.27
N GLY A 133 11.16 9.13 -1.66
CA GLY A 133 11.67 7.79 -1.97
C GLY A 133 11.36 7.32 -3.38
N GLU A 134 10.91 8.18 -4.29
CA GLU A 134 10.66 7.80 -5.68
C GLU A 134 11.96 7.65 -6.44
N ILE A 135 12.06 6.55 -7.19
CA ILE A 135 13.20 6.21 -8.06
C ILE A 135 12.76 6.38 -9.51
N ALA A 136 13.48 7.22 -10.25
CA ALA A 136 13.19 7.45 -11.66
C ALA A 136 14.47 7.40 -12.50
N ALA A 137 14.32 7.06 -13.78
CA ALA A 137 15.37 7.19 -14.79
C ALA A 137 14.77 7.64 -16.13
N ASN A 138 15.48 8.47 -16.87
CA ASN A 138 15.03 9.01 -18.15
C ASN A 138 13.66 9.71 -18.11
N GLY A 139 13.31 10.29 -16.95
CA GLY A 139 12.02 10.97 -16.75
C GLY A 139 10.83 10.05 -16.48
N GLU A 140 11.07 8.75 -16.31
CA GLU A 140 10.05 7.75 -15.98
C GLU A 140 10.25 7.25 -14.55
N GLN A 141 9.19 7.20 -13.75
CA GLN A 141 9.21 6.59 -12.42
C GLN A 141 9.27 5.07 -12.56
N LEU A 142 10.32 4.47 -12.01
CA LEU A 142 10.56 3.03 -12.10
C LEU A 142 10.35 2.29 -10.78
N GLY A 143 10.37 3.01 -9.67
CA GLY A 143 10.21 2.38 -8.36
C GLY A 143 10.19 3.39 -7.21
N TYR A 144 10.28 2.86 -6.01
CA TYR A 144 10.22 3.66 -4.80
C TYR A 144 10.77 2.92 -3.59
N VAL A 145 11.21 3.69 -2.60
CA VAL A 145 11.62 3.19 -1.28
C VAL A 145 10.54 3.56 -0.27
N SER A 146 10.03 2.57 0.47
CA SER A 146 8.99 2.79 1.46
C SER A 146 9.03 1.73 2.56
N ARG A 147 8.58 2.08 3.77
CA ARG A 147 8.33 1.13 4.88
C ARG A 147 6.91 0.59 4.89
N PHE A 148 6.02 1.15 4.09
CA PHE A 148 4.63 0.75 4.07
C PHE A 148 4.39 -0.37 3.06
N VAL A 149 3.64 -1.38 3.48
CA VAL A 149 3.17 -2.47 2.62
C VAL A 149 1.67 -2.33 2.49
N VAL A 150 1.20 -2.07 1.28
CA VAL A 150 -0.22 -1.88 0.96
C VAL A 150 -0.74 -3.17 0.31
N SER A 151 -1.80 -3.74 0.89
CA SER A 151 -2.42 -4.96 0.41
C SER A 151 -3.88 -4.69 0.05
N ALA A 152 -4.27 -4.99 -1.18
CA ALA A 152 -5.66 -4.88 -1.61
C ALA A 152 -6.58 -5.80 -0.79
N ALA A 153 -7.78 -5.34 -0.46
CA ALA A 153 -8.75 -6.12 0.30
C ALA A 153 -9.23 -7.35 -0.47
N ASP A 154 -9.37 -7.22 -1.79
CA ASP A 154 -9.71 -8.31 -2.70
C ASP A 154 -9.15 -8.06 -4.11
N SER A 155 -9.32 -9.02 -5.00
CA SER A 155 -8.77 -8.95 -6.37
C SER A 155 -9.44 -7.91 -7.28
N SER A 156 -10.55 -7.31 -6.87
CA SER A 156 -11.23 -6.24 -7.62
C SER A 156 -10.62 -4.86 -7.36
N VAL A 157 -9.81 -4.74 -6.31
CA VAL A 157 -9.17 -3.48 -5.91
C VAL A 157 -7.86 -3.31 -6.66
N VAL A 158 -7.80 -2.26 -7.47
CA VAL A 158 -6.57 -1.84 -8.14
C VAL A 158 -5.93 -0.71 -7.33
N VAL A 159 -4.70 -0.94 -6.90
CA VAL A 159 -3.95 0.01 -6.07
C VAL A 159 -2.83 0.59 -6.92
N THR A 160 -2.98 1.84 -7.34
CA THR A 160 -1.98 2.56 -8.13
C THR A 160 -0.89 3.17 -7.26
N ARG A 161 0.23 3.55 -7.86
CA ARG A 161 1.31 4.23 -7.14
C ARG A 161 0.84 5.57 -6.56
N ASP A 162 0.13 6.37 -7.34
CA ASP A 162 -0.39 7.67 -6.88
C ASP A 162 -1.32 7.53 -5.66
N PHE A 163 -2.15 6.46 -5.65
CA PHE A 163 -2.97 6.15 -4.48
C PHE A 163 -2.11 5.81 -3.26
N LYS A 164 -1.08 4.98 -3.43
CA LYS A 164 -0.15 4.61 -2.33
C LYS A 164 0.54 5.85 -1.76
N ASP A 165 1.02 6.75 -2.60
CA ASP A 165 1.70 7.98 -2.17
C ASP A 165 0.76 8.86 -1.37
N ARG A 166 -0.46 9.08 -1.87
CA ARG A 166 -1.46 9.87 -1.14
C ARG A 166 -1.88 9.24 0.19
N LEU A 167 -1.98 7.90 0.22
CA LEU A 167 -2.28 7.16 1.43
C LEU A 167 -1.14 7.24 2.45
N GLU A 168 0.13 7.08 2.04
CA GLU A 168 1.30 7.21 2.92
C GLU A 168 1.38 8.62 3.51
N GLU A 169 1.14 9.65 2.71
CA GLU A 169 1.07 11.03 3.18
C GLU A 169 0.00 11.18 4.26
N ALA A 170 -1.22 10.70 4.01
CA ALA A 170 -2.31 10.77 4.98
C ALA A 170 -1.99 10.01 6.28
N ILE A 171 -1.35 8.83 6.22
CA ILE A 171 -0.92 8.08 7.41
C ILE A 171 0.16 8.85 8.17
N ASN A 172 1.13 9.44 7.49
CA ASN A 172 2.20 10.23 8.13
C ASN A 172 1.67 11.52 8.80
N GLU A 173 0.61 12.10 8.25
CA GLU A 173 -0.10 13.25 8.83
C GLU A 173 -1.06 12.85 9.96
N ASN A 174 -1.23 11.55 10.24
CA ASN A 174 -2.24 11.01 11.16
C ASN A 174 -3.66 11.44 10.80
N ALA A 175 -3.96 11.49 9.51
CA ALA A 175 -5.29 11.80 9.03
C ALA A 175 -6.24 10.60 9.22
N ASP A 176 -7.47 10.87 9.65
CA ASP A 176 -8.50 9.83 9.77
C ASP A 176 -9.18 9.54 8.42
N LYS A 177 -8.99 10.42 7.44
CA LYS A 177 -9.55 10.30 6.09
C LYS A 177 -8.81 11.16 5.07
N PHE A 178 -8.95 10.81 3.81
CA PHE A 178 -8.43 11.57 2.68
C PHE A 178 -9.29 11.40 1.44
N ASN A 179 -9.17 12.35 0.51
CA ASN A 179 -9.76 12.25 -0.81
C ASN A 179 -8.68 11.87 -1.81
N TYR A 180 -9.06 11.04 -2.77
CA TYR A 180 -8.23 10.66 -3.90
C TYR A 180 -9.05 10.69 -5.18
N THR A 181 -8.46 11.26 -6.24
CA THR A 181 -9.04 11.29 -7.59
C THR A 181 -8.20 10.36 -8.47
N ASP A 182 -8.83 9.36 -9.08
CA ASP A 182 -8.15 8.43 -9.96
C ASP A 182 -7.80 9.03 -11.33
N ALA A 183 -7.11 8.26 -12.18
CA ALA A 183 -6.68 8.69 -13.51
C ALA A 183 -7.87 8.98 -14.45
N GLU A 184 -9.03 8.39 -14.18
CA GLU A 184 -10.28 8.62 -14.91
C GLU A 184 -11.04 9.86 -14.42
N GLY A 185 -10.58 10.48 -13.33
CA GLY A 185 -11.19 11.67 -12.74
C GLY A 185 -12.31 11.39 -11.74
N ASN A 186 -12.45 10.13 -11.28
CA ASN A 186 -13.40 9.79 -10.24
C ASN A 186 -12.81 10.13 -8.88
N GLU A 187 -13.51 10.96 -8.12
CA GLU A 187 -13.14 11.31 -6.75
C GLU A 187 -13.85 10.39 -5.75
N ALA A 188 -13.09 9.91 -4.76
CA ALA A 188 -13.63 9.13 -3.66
C ALA A 188 -12.99 9.55 -2.33
N GLU A 189 -13.77 9.49 -1.25
CA GLU A 189 -13.31 9.65 0.13
C GLU A 189 -12.94 8.29 0.70
N TYR A 190 -11.83 8.25 1.45
CA TYR A 190 -11.33 7.07 2.12
C TYR A 190 -11.18 7.34 3.61
N ASP A 191 -11.71 6.45 4.44
CA ASP A 191 -11.51 6.47 5.88
C ASP A 191 -10.32 5.60 6.27
N ILE A 192 -9.49 6.09 7.19
CA ILE A 192 -8.32 5.38 7.72
C ILE A 192 -8.60 5.05 9.19
N VAL A 193 -8.53 3.78 9.55
CA VAL A 193 -8.64 3.32 10.94
C VAL A 193 -7.41 2.51 11.31
N TYR A 194 -6.68 2.95 12.34
CA TYR A 194 -5.53 2.23 12.87
C TYR A 194 -5.95 1.28 13.99
N ASP A 195 -5.62 0.00 13.85
CA ASP A 195 -5.75 -1.00 14.90
C ASP A 195 -4.40 -1.20 15.60
N ALA A 196 -4.29 -0.70 16.81
CA ALA A 196 -3.05 -0.78 17.60
C ALA A 196 -2.69 -2.23 18.03
N SER A 197 -3.67 -3.15 18.07
CA SER A 197 -3.42 -4.55 18.45
C SER A 197 -2.75 -5.34 17.34
N THR A 198 -3.18 -5.11 16.10
CA THR A 198 -2.64 -5.77 14.90
C THR A 198 -1.58 -4.92 14.19
N LYS A 199 -1.46 -3.64 14.54
CA LYS A 199 -0.60 -2.63 13.88
C LYS A 199 -0.91 -2.47 12.39
N VAL A 200 -2.18 -2.53 12.04
CA VAL A 200 -2.69 -2.42 10.67
C VAL A 200 -3.54 -1.17 10.56
N TRP A 201 -3.36 -0.40 9.49
CA TRP A 201 -4.31 0.61 9.05
C TRP A 201 -5.30 -0.07 8.09
N SER A 202 -6.57 -0.06 8.43
CA SER A 202 -7.67 -0.43 7.52
C SER A 202 -8.11 0.82 6.79
N VAL A 203 -8.14 0.76 5.47
CA VAL A 203 -8.60 1.85 4.62
C VAL A 203 -9.88 1.41 3.93
N LYS A 204 -10.93 2.21 4.11
CA LYS A 204 -12.25 1.94 3.58
C LYS A 204 -12.64 3.02 2.59
N GLN A 205 -13.07 2.62 1.41
CA GLN A 205 -13.65 3.52 0.44
C GLN A 205 -15.11 3.80 0.79
N MET A 206 -15.48 5.08 0.85
CA MET A 206 -16.86 5.51 0.98
C MET A 206 -17.52 5.51 -0.39
N THR A 207 -18.58 4.72 -0.53
CA THR A 207 -19.33 4.60 -1.78
C THR A 207 -20.80 4.93 -1.54
N GLU A 208 -21.43 5.59 -2.50
CA GLU A 208 -22.87 5.73 -2.51
C GLU A 208 -23.49 4.48 -3.13
N THR A 209 -24.50 3.96 -2.48
CA THR A 209 -25.28 2.82 -2.99
C THR A 209 -26.76 3.16 -2.93
N TYR A 210 -27.53 2.47 -3.77
CA TYR A 210 -28.97 2.59 -3.78
C TYR A 210 -29.57 1.48 -2.91
N VAL A 211 -30.40 1.86 -1.94
CA VAL A 211 -31.23 0.92 -1.19
C VAL A 211 -32.65 1.10 -1.69
N TYR A 212 -33.20 0.07 -2.31
CA TYR A 212 -34.60 0.08 -2.71
C TYR A 212 -35.48 0.03 -1.46
N ASP A 213 -36.48 0.92 -1.41
CA ASP A 213 -37.45 1.00 -0.32
C ASP A 213 -38.46 -0.17 -0.41
N ARG A 214 -37.91 -1.38 -0.22
CA ARG A 214 -38.74 -2.62 -0.23
C ARG A 214 -39.58 -2.72 1.03
N TYR A 215 -40.85 -3.03 0.86
CA TYR A 215 -41.79 -3.16 2.00
C TYR A 215 -41.80 -1.94 2.91
N ALA A 216 -41.60 -0.76 2.37
CA ALA A 216 -41.72 0.46 3.15
C ALA A 216 -43.15 0.57 3.71
N SER A 217 -43.26 0.94 4.98
CA SER A 217 -44.55 1.14 5.62
C SER A 217 -45.32 2.29 4.97
N PRO A 218 -46.69 2.28 5.09
CA PRO A 218 -47.51 3.38 4.63
C PRO A 218 -47.04 4.74 5.14
N SER A 219 -46.93 5.70 4.24
CA SER A 219 -46.45 7.07 4.53
C SER A 219 -47.24 8.09 3.70
N LYS A 220 -46.90 9.38 3.88
CA LYS A 220 -47.49 10.42 3.03
C LYS A 220 -47.07 10.30 1.57
N ALA A 221 -45.91 9.74 1.32
CA ALA A 221 -45.40 9.49 -0.02
C ALA A 221 -45.99 8.21 -0.61
N HIS A 222 -46.11 7.15 0.16
CA HIS A 222 -46.60 5.82 -0.26
C HIS A 222 -47.72 5.36 0.68
N TRP A 223 -48.98 5.66 0.34
CA TRP A 223 -50.12 5.46 1.22
C TRP A 223 -50.35 3.99 1.59
N LEU A 224 -50.03 3.06 0.70
CA LEU A 224 -50.05 1.61 1.00
C LEU A 224 -48.67 1.01 1.16
N GLY A 225 -47.63 1.85 1.24
CA GLY A 225 -46.26 1.40 1.27
C GLY A 225 -45.70 0.95 -0.10
N THR A 226 -44.60 0.23 -0.08
CA THR A 226 -43.94 -0.30 -1.29
C THR A 226 -43.92 -1.84 -1.29
N ASP A 227 -43.82 -2.44 -2.48
CA ASP A 227 -43.74 -3.89 -2.65
C ASP A 227 -42.28 -4.41 -2.54
N THR A 228 -42.09 -5.70 -2.86
CA THR A 228 -40.78 -6.38 -2.88
C THR A 228 -39.74 -5.73 -3.80
N ASN A 229 -40.17 -4.96 -4.79
CA ASN A 229 -39.34 -4.31 -5.78
C ASN A 229 -39.15 -2.82 -5.51
N GLY A 230 -39.71 -2.30 -4.40
CA GLY A 230 -39.69 -0.89 -4.07
C GLY A 230 -40.68 -0.04 -4.87
N MET A 231 -41.70 -0.66 -5.47
CA MET A 231 -42.71 0.05 -6.26
C MET A 231 -43.89 0.42 -5.34
N ASP A 232 -44.51 1.59 -5.62
CA ASP A 232 -45.67 2.07 -4.84
C ASP A 232 -46.89 1.15 -5.01
N MET A 233 -47.37 0.58 -3.90
CA MET A 233 -48.46 -0.42 -3.92
C MET A 233 -49.79 0.19 -4.35
N LEU A 234 -50.10 1.44 -3.97
CA LEU A 234 -51.32 2.11 -4.41
C LEU A 234 -51.31 2.34 -5.92
N THR A 235 -50.18 2.80 -6.47
CA THR A 235 -50.02 3.00 -7.90
C THR A 235 -50.28 1.69 -8.66
N ARG A 236 -49.66 0.61 -8.23
CA ARG A 236 -49.85 -0.71 -8.87
C ARG A 236 -51.26 -1.22 -8.82
N LEU A 237 -51.96 -0.99 -7.71
CA LEU A 237 -53.37 -1.34 -7.59
C LEU A 237 -54.27 -0.50 -8.52
N MET A 238 -53.88 0.74 -8.84
CA MET A 238 -54.66 1.61 -9.73
C MET A 238 -54.44 1.28 -11.21
N TYR A 239 -53.29 0.73 -11.57
CA TYR A 239 -52.94 0.41 -12.96
C TYR A 239 -53.11 -1.09 -13.31
N GLY A 240 -53.17 -2.00 -12.34
CA GLY A 240 -53.40 -3.44 -12.50
C GLY A 240 -54.85 -3.79 -12.37
#